data_7e2c87b238c8c902f6184ec9f4f0d7ec
#
_entry.id   7e2c87b238c8c902f6184ec9f4f0d7ec
#
_cell.length_a   1.000
_cell.length_b   1.000
_cell.length_c   1.000
_cell.angle_alpha   90.00
_cell.angle_beta   90.00
_cell.angle_gamma   90.00
#
_symmetry.space_group_name_H-M   'P 1'
#
loop_
_entity.id
_entity.type
_entity.pdbx_description
1 polymer ?
#
loop_
_entity_poly.entity_id
_entity_poly.type
_entity_poly.pdbx_seq_one_letter_code
_entity_poly.pdbx_strand_id
1 'polypeptide(L)'
;MIAVGLELGAHVVKVAVLDGARGAFKLKAFEAHKIDAKKGETENDIVSVVDSALKRVKAPKGQVVLSVRALDCMIREIMVPFTEEDKIRKTVKYQAENYFTSASIDDLIIEYSKVAEIETKSRLMVAGIKKAHIDRRLRLMDECGVDPLAIDLDVAALYNTYAHLDVFQGKGAVLLVDIEADTLKVGVVEEGRLRLARAIRMRVGENMKLDKRRPKGGSGESAIYDTAADESARLPVVILDEGDDEAFSLEDSGISETEREGIIHRIFMEIDRTVASVGLTHDVELICLSGASCALEGIETLFTEHFEIEATRVDLSDALGAGPDKRERGQASVSLEGGIAIGLALKGLGVDHARMDFRQEEFAYKGTFEQLKRGLATTLTLLFALTFLYAFHLKQQLREKGETVMAVKEMQKALYTVLNPSLTDTSQSHLPIPTEGAYYEALREQQATLSAQFKGSTDKNAARVSSLEILRRFALAKSKIDGGKWPIEVMKISVDPRQTGRSSFSCTSAQSGSSTELERMFQEDDLVLAQSLGTTIDKRTNLWQFTIQISLKPTEGN
;
A
#
# COMPACT_ATOMS: atom_id res chain seq x y z
N MET A 1 -6.26 -16.65 -2.10
CA MET A 1 -6.33 -15.81 -0.87
C MET A 1 -7.76 -15.85 -0.38
N ILE A 2 -7.96 -15.92 0.94
CA ILE A 2 -9.30 -15.96 1.52
C ILE A 2 -9.54 -14.61 2.20
N ALA A 3 -10.70 -13.98 1.95
CA ALA A 3 -11.13 -12.79 2.66
C ALA A 3 -12.55 -12.97 3.19
N VAL A 4 -12.86 -12.25 4.23
CA VAL A 4 -14.11 -12.31 4.96
C VAL A 4 -14.74 -10.93 4.98
N GLY A 5 -15.95 -10.81 4.47
CA GLY A 5 -16.77 -9.63 4.64
C GLY A 5 -17.75 -9.82 5.79
N LEU A 6 -17.75 -8.89 6.72
CA LEU A 6 -18.61 -8.90 7.89
C LEU A 6 -19.51 -7.67 7.90
N GLU A 7 -20.80 -7.87 7.67
CA GLU A 7 -21.81 -6.83 7.80
C GLU A 7 -22.43 -6.89 9.20
N LEU A 8 -22.31 -5.79 9.94
CA LEU A 8 -22.99 -5.60 11.23
C LEU A 8 -24.27 -4.77 11.02
N GLY A 9 -25.36 -5.44 10.71
CA GLY A 9 -26.69 -4.84 10.63
C GLY A 9 -27.26 -4.51 12.02
N ALA A 10 -28.44 -3.90 12.06
CA ALA A 10 -29.14 -3.63 13.31
C ALA A 10 -29.71 -4.91 13.95
N HIS A 11 -30.18 -5.85 13.12
CA HIS A 11 -30.88 -7.06 13.55
C HIS A 11 -30.20 -8.34 13.08
N VAL A 12 -29.28 -8.26 12.13
CA VAL A 12 -28.66 -9.42 11.50
C VAL A 12 -27.18 -9.16 11.30
N VAL A 13 -26.36 -10.15 11.64
CA VAL A 13 -24.93 -10.20 11.28
C VAL A 13 -24.83 -11.09 10.04
N LYS A 14 -24.22 -10.58 8.96
CA LYS A 14 -24.00 -11.35 7.74
C LYS A 14 -22.51 -11.50 7.48
N VAL A 15 -22.11 -12.71 7.12
CA VAL A 15 -20.70 -13.06 6.87
C VAL A 15 -20.59 -13.75 5.52
N ALA A 16 -19.73 -13.24 4.65
CA ALA A 16 -19.35 -13.87 3.40
C ALA A 16 -17.86 -14.21 3.39
N VAL A 17 -17.53 -15.40 2.91
CA VAL A 17 -16.15 -15.86 2.74
C VAL A 17 -15.88 -16.08 1.26
N LEU A 18 -14.98 -15.31 0.68
CA LEU A 18 -14.51 -15.47 -0.68
C LEU A 18 -13.10 -16.07 -0.70
N ASP A 19 -12.87 -16.96 -1.66
CA ASP A 19 -11.56 -17.51 -1.96
C ASP A 19 -11.22 -17.28 -3.42
N GLY A 20 -10.00 -16.81 -3.68
CA GLY A 20 -9.55 -16.58 -5.03
C GLY A 20 -8.39 -15.61 -5.14
N ALA A 21 -8.07 -15.25 -6.37
CA ALA A 21 -7.09 -14.24 -6.73
C ALA A 21 -7.69 -13.31 -7.79
N ARG A 22 -7.04 -12.22 -8.10
CA ARG A 22 -7.49 -11.20 -9.06
C ARG A 22 -8.16 -11.81 -10.30
N GLY A 23 -9.47 -11.57 -10.44
CA GLY A 23 -10.29 -11.93 -11.60
C GLY A 23 -11.09 -13.22 -11.48
N ALA A 24 -10.85 -14.09 -10.51
CA ALA A 24 -11.63 -15.31 -10.30
C ALA A 24 -11.83 -15.54 -8.79
N PHE A 25 -13.03 -15.24 -8.31
CA PHE A 25 -13.43 -15.43 -6.91
C PHE A 25 -14.54 -16.45 -6.83
N LYS A 26 -14.52 -17.24 -5.74
CA LYS A 26 -15.59 -18.20 -5.42
C LYS A 26 -16.11 -17.91 -4.03
N LEU A 27 -17.42 -17.89 -3.91
CA LEU A 27 -18.07 -17.86 -2.61
C LEU A 27 -17.91 -19.23 -1.94
N LYS A 28 -17.24 -19.25 -0.78
CA LYS A 28 -17.02 -20.46 0.02
C LYS A 28 -18.09 -20.68 1.05
N ALA A 29 -18.56 -19.59 1.65
CA ALA A 29 -19.60 -19.63 2.66
C ALA A 29 -20.32 -18.27 2.72
N PHE A 30 -21.60 -18.32 3.00
CA PHE A 30 -22.40 -17.17 3.39
C PHE A 30 -23.32 -17.60 4.55
N GLU A 31 -23.37 -16.78 5.58
CA GLU A 31 -24.21 -17.01 6.75
C GLU A 31 -24.83 -15.68 7.17
N ALA A 32 -26.10 -15.72 7.59
CA ALA A 32 -26.79 -14.62 8.22
C ALA A 32 -27.33 -15.07 9.58
N HIS A 33 -26.98 -14.32 10.61
CA HIS A 33 -27.34 -14.64 11.99
C HIS A 33 -28.14 -13.52 12.60
N LYS A 34 -29.35 -13.81 13.08
CA LYS A 34 -30.18 -12.83 13.76
C LYS A 34 -29.55 -12.44 15.10
N ILE A 35 -29.54 -11.15 15.40
CA ILE A 35 -29.18 -10.63 16.70
C ILE A 35 -30.44 -10.74 17.55
N ASP A 36 -30.44 -11.61 18.57
CA ASP A 36 -31.58 -11.79 19.47
C ASP A 36 -31.77 -10.53 20.32
N ALA A 37 -32.89 -9.87 20.11
CA ALA A 37 -33.14 -8.59 20.71
C ALA A 37 -33.44 -8.65 22.23
N LYS A 38 -33.82 -9.82 22.79
CA LYS A 38 -33.92 -10.01 24.26
C LYS A 38 -32.55 -10.10 24.91
N LYS A 39 -31.55 -10.59 24.16
CA LYS A 39 -30.14 -10.70 24.55
C LYS A 39 -29.29 -9.56 24.00
N GLY A 40 -29.69 -8.92 22.88
CA GLY A 40 -28.92 -7.91 22.17
C GLY A 40 -28.92 -6.51 22.76
N GLU A 41 -29.38 -6.35 23.97
CA GLU A 41 -29.27 -5.09 24.74
C GLU A 41 -27.85 -4.83 25.23
N THR A 42 -26.96 -5.84 25.21
CA THR A 42 -25.58 -5.72 25.63
C THR A 42 -24.61 -5.98 24.44
N GLU A 43 -23.48 -5.29 24.42
CA GLU A 43 -22.41 -5.52 23.44
C GLU A 43 -21.94 -6.99 23.43
N ASN A 44 -21.97 -7.67 24.58
CA ASN A 44 -21.63 -9.08 24.74
C ASN A 44 -22.50 -10.02 23.90
N ASP A 45 -23.77 -9.70 23.67
CA ASP A 45 -24.65 -10.52 22.86
C ASP A 45 -24.29 -10.42 21.38
N ILE A 46 -23.95 -9.23 20.91
CA ILE A 46 -23.46 -9.02 19.54
C ILE A 46 -22.13 -9.75 19.34
N VAL A 47 -21.22 -9.68 20.30
CA VAL A 47 -19.94 -10.40 20.28
C VAL A 47 -20.16 -11.89 20.12
N SER A 48 -21.11 -12.46 20.90
CA SER A 48 -21.42 -13.90 20.85
C SER A 48 -21.94 -14.34 19.49
N VAL A 49 -22.78 -13.52 18.85
CA VAL A 49 -23.33 -13.79 17.50
C VAL A 49 -22.22 -13.70 16.44
N VAL A 50 -21.39 -12.65 16.49
CA VAL A 50 -20.26 -12.46 15.55
C VAL A 50 -19.25 -13.60 15.68
N ASP A 51 -18.84 -13.96 16.89
CA ASP A 51 -17.89 -15.05 17.13
C ASP A 51 -18.44 -16.40 16.64
N SER A 52 -19.72 -16.66 16.88
CA SER A 52 -20.41 -17.85 16.38
C SER A 52 -20.46 -17.89 14.85
N ALA A 53 -20.81 -16.77 14.20
CA ALA A 53 -20.86 -16.66 12.74
C ALA A 53 -19.49 -16.91 12.12
N LEU A 54 -18.44 -16.26 12.65
CA LEU A 54 -17.07 -16.43 12.16
C LEU A 54 -16.54 -17.86 12.35
N LYS A 55 -16.89 -18.51 13.45
CA LYS A 55 -16.53 -19.91 13.71
C LYS A 55 -17.21 -20.87 12.74
N ARG A 56 -18.50 -20.68 12.45
CA ARG A 56 -19.26 -21.54 11.52
C ARG A 56 -18.67 -21.51 10.12
N VAL A 57 -18.36 -20.33 9.59
CA VAL A 57 -17.74 -20.18 8.27
C VAL A 57 -16.24 -20.47 8.28
N LYS A 58 -15.63 -20.81 9.44
CA LYS A 58 -14.18 -21.04 9.60
C LYS A 58 -13.35 -19.86 9.09
N ALA A 59 -13.79 -18.65 9.40
CA ALA A 59 -13.20 -17.42 8.91
C ALA A 59 -11.75 -17.23 9.39
N PRO A 60 -10.80 -16.87 8.51
CA PRO A 60 -9.47 -16.46 8.93
C PRO A 60 -9.55 -15.07 9.58
N LYS A 61 -9.19 -14.95 10.86
CA LYS A 61 -9.34 -13.72 11.66
C LYS A 61 -8.52 -12.52 11.15
N GLY A 62 -7.53 -12.72 10.31
CA GLY A 62 -6.62 -11.68 9.82
C GLY A 62 -7.01 -11.02 8.49
N GLN A 63 -8.12 -11.40 7.88
CA GLN A 63 -8.56 -10.87 6.59
C GLN A 63 -10.05 -10.51 6.59
N VAL A 64 -10.51 -9.91 7.67
CA VAL A 64 -11.89 -9.46 7.85
C VAL A 64 -12.00 -8.00 7.44
N VAL A 65 -12.98 -7.69 6.60
CA VAL A 65 -13.40 -6.32 6.28
C VAL A 65 -14.78 -6.11 6.87
N LEU A 66 -14.94 -5.02 7.61
CA LEU A 66 -16.13 -4.69 8.37
C LEU A 66 -16.93 -3.57 7.68
N SER A 67 -18.25 -3.55 7.82
CA SER A 67 -19.08 -2.42 7.39
C SER A 67 -19.39 -1.43 8.52
N VAL A 68 -19.52 -0.15 8.12
CA VAL A 68 -20.30 0.85 8.84
C VAL A 68 -21.59 1.14 8.08
N ARG A 69 -22.65 1.44 8.80
CA ARG A 69 -23.95 1.72 8.18
C ARG A 69 -23.97 3.14 7.63
N ALA A 70 -24.45 3.32 6.41
CA ALA A 70 -24.69 4.65 5.85
C ALA A 70 -25.64 5.48 6.72
N LEU A 71 -26.50 4.83 7.50
CA LEU A 71 -27.40 5.48 8.48
C LEU A 71 -26.64 6.22 9.60
N ASP A 72 -25.43 5.75 9.94
CA ASP A 72 -24.57 6.34 10.99
C ASP A 72 -23.61 7.40 10.40
N CYS A 73 -23.65 7.61 9.08
CA CYS A 73 -22.76 8.51 8.35
C CYS A 73 -23.51 9.76 7.86
N MET A 74 -22.81 10.87 7.85
CA MET A 74 -23.22 12.07 7.10
C MET A 74 -22.61 11.98 5.70
N ILE A 75 -23.45 11.94 4.66
CA ILE A 75 -22.99 11.78 3.29
C ILE A 75 -23.37 13.01 2.48
N ARG A 76 -22.42 13.59 1.75
CA ARG A 76 -22.60 14.80 0.92
C ARG A 76 -21.83 14.70 -0.38
N GLU A 77 -22.37 15.29 -1.42
CA GLU A 77 -21.62 15.59 -2.64
C GLU A 77 -20.92 16.95 -2.47
N ILE A 78 -19.62 17.00 -2.73
CA ILE A 78 -18.84 18.25 -2.68
C ILE A 78 -17.98 18.41 -3.94
N MET A 79 -17.71 19.66 -4.30
CA MET A 79 -16.76 19.99 -5.37
C MET A 79 -15.47 20.51 -4.76
N VAL A 80 -14.35 19.95 -5.18
CA VAL A 80 -13.01 20.42 -4.77
C VAL A 80 -12.24 20.94 -5.97
N PRO A 81 -11.42 22.01 -5.81
CA PRO A 81 -10.69 22.65 -6.91
C PRO A 81 -9.39 21.93 -7.29
N PHE A 82 -9.37 20.60 -7.19
CA PHE A 82 -8.22 19.76 -7.47
C PHE A 82 -8.68 18.50 -8.18
N THR A 83 -7.81 17.97 -9.07
CA THR A 83 -8.01 16.65 -9.70
C THR A 83 -7.03 15.61 -9.18
N GLU A 84 -5.90 16.03 -8.61
CA GLU A 84 -4.86 15.15 -8.09
C GLU A 84 -5.28 14.52 -6.76
N GLU A 85 -5.22 13.19 -6.70
CA GLU A 85 -5.64 12.36 -5.56
C GLU A 85 -4.94 12.77 -4.26
N ASP A 86 -3.62 13.03 -4.32
CA ASP A 86 -2.83 13.43 -3.15
C ASP A 86 -3.26 14.77 -2.55
N LYS A 87 -3.66 15.72 -3.39
CA LYS A 87 -4.16 17.03 -2.95
C LYS A 87 -5.55 16.89 -2.34
N ILE A 88 -6.42 16.11 -2.99
CA ILE A 88 -7.76 15.83 -2.48
C ILE A 88 -7.65 15.20 -1.09
N ARG A 89 -6.87 14.12 -0.94
CA ARG A 89 -6.70 13.40 0.33
C ARG A 89 -6.22 14.30 1.46
N LYS A 90 -5.31 15.22 1.20
CA LYS A 90 -4.78 16.17 2.20
C LYS A 90 -5.76 17.27 2.59
N THR A 91 -6.73 17.59 1.74
CA THR A 91 -7.59 18.77 1.91
C THR A 91 -9.06 18.46 2.11
N VAL A 92 -9.51 17.25 1.75
CA VAL A 92 -10.92 16.87 1.78
C VAL A 92 -11.56 17.06 3.15
N LYS A 93 -10.86 16.75 4.23
CA LYS A 93 -11.34 16.94 5.60
C LYS A 93 -11.70 18.40 5.87
N TYR A 94 -10.82 19.33 5.53
CA TYR A 94 -11.07 20.77 5.67
C TYR A 94 -12.15 21.30 4.72
N GLN A 95 -12.20 20.76 3.51
CA GLN A 95 -13.27 21.13 2.56
C GLN A 95 -14.64 20.64 3.03
N ALA A 96 -14.69 19.49 3.69
CA ALA A 96 -15.91 18.89 4.22
C ALA A 96 -16.46 19.62 5.47
N GLU A 97 -15.63 20.37 6.20
CA GLU A 97 -16.03 21.07 7.44
C GLU A 97 -17.26 21.94 7.26
N ASN A 98 -17.35 22.65 6.14
CA ASN A 98 -18.49 23.53 5.85
C ASN A 98 -19.81 22.77 5.57
N TYR A 99 -19.73 21.46 5.29
CA TYR A 99 -20.88 20.62 4.95
C TYR A 99 -21.32 19.72 6.11
N PHE A 100 -20.47 19.51 7.11
CA PHE A 100 -20.74 18.66 8.29
C PHE A 100 -20.85 19.50 9.57
N THR A 101 -21.90 20.34 9.62
CA THR A 101 -22.09 21.31 10.71
C THR A 101 -22.62 20.71 12.02
N SER A 102 -23.06 19.46 12.00
CA SER A 102 -23.67 18.79 13.18
C SER A 102 -22.65 18.17 14.14
N ALA A 103 -21.36 18.16 13.80
CA ALA A 103 -20.28 17.64 14.64
C ALA A 103 -18.98 18.41 14.34
N SER A 104 -18.05 18.44 15.31
CA SER A 104 -16.70 18.95 15.04
C SER A 104 -16.00 18.07 14.02
N ILE A 105 -15.31 18.67 13.07
CA ILE A 105 -14.56 17.94 12.05
C ILE A 105 -13.45 17.08 12.64
N ASP A 106 -12.93 17.43 13.83
CA ASP A 106 -11.92 16.68 14.54
C ASP A 106 -12.47 15.39 15.17
N ASP A 107 -13.79 15.36 15.45
CA ASP A 107 -14.48 14.19 15.95
C ASP A 107 -14.95 13.24 14.85
N LEU A 108 -14.68 13.59 13.60
CA LEU A 108 -15.08 12.81 12.43
C LEU A 108 -13.89 12.13 11.76
N ILE A 109 -14.12 10.91 11.29
CA ILE A 109 -13.35 10.32 10.21
C ILE A 109 -14.06 10.66 8.90
N ILE A 110 -13.31 11.27 8.00
CA ILE A 110 -13.81 11.69 6.68
C ILE A 110 -13.19 10.80 5.61
N GLU A 111 -14.07 10.19 4.81
CA GLU A 111 -13.67 9.40 3.65
C GLU A 111 -14.41 9.88 2.41
N TYR A 112 -13.88 9.58 1.23
CA TYR A 112 -14.47 10.02 -0.03
C TYR A 112 -14.29 9.01 -1.15
N SER A 113 -15.22 9.05 -2.10
CA SER A 113 -15.10 8.43 -3.40
C SER A 113 -15.14 9.49 -4.49
N LYS A 114 -14.21 9.42 -5.44
CA LYS A 114 -14.16 10.37 -6.56
C LYS A 114 -15.18 9.96 -7.62
N VAL A 115 -16.17 10.80 -7.81
CA VAL A 115 -17.28 10.56 -8.72
C VAL A 115 -16.94 10.94 -10.15
N ALA A 116 -16.46 12.20 -10.36
CA ALA A 116 -16.13 12.71 -11.68
C ALA A 116 -15.02 13.77 -11.61
N GLU A 117 -14.35 13.97 -12.74
CA GLU A 117 -13.52 15.14 -12.98
C GLU A 117 -14.26 16.09 -13.92
N ILE A 118 -14.34 17.35 -13.53
CA ILE A 118 -14.99 18.40 -14.30
C ILE A 118 -13.99 19.53 -14.47
N GLU A 119 -13.39 19.62 -15.66
CA GLU A 119 -12.28 20.55 -15.94
C GLU A 119 -11.11 20.39 -14.93
N THR A 120 -10.91 21.37 -14.05
CA THR A 120 -9.86 21.39 -13.03
C THR A 120 -10.36 20.99 -11.64
N LYS A 121 -11.60 20.56 -11.53
CA LYS A 121 -12.29 20.24 -10.27
C LYS A 121 -12.63 18.75 -10.21
N SER A 122 -12.76 18.24 -9.01
CA SER A 122 -13.31 16.91 -8.78
C SER A 122 -14.61 16.98 -8.01
N ARG A 123 -15.57 16.18 -8.46
CA ARG A 123 -16.81 15.91 -7.74
C ARG A 123 -16.56 14.69 -6.86
N LEU A 124 -16.82 14.83 -5.56
CA LEU A 124 -16.60 13.80 -4.57
C LEU A 124 -17.90 13.47 -3.86
N MET A 125 -18.16 12.18 -3.64
CA MET A 125 -19.07 11.74 -2.59
C MET A 125 -18.24 11.63 -1.32
N VAL A 126 -18.56 12.42 -0.30
CA VAL A 126 -17.84 12.46 0.97
C VAL A 126 -18.73 11.94 2.07
N ALA A 127 -18.21 11.01 2.86
CA ALA A 127 -18.87 10.45 4.02
C ALA A 127 -18.07 10.74 5.29
N GLY A 128 -18.75 11.27 6.30
CA GLY A 128 -18.19 11.52 7.62
C GLY A 128 -18.89 10.68 8.69
N ILE A 129 -18.13 10.02 9.53
CA ILE A 129 -18.61 9.23 10.66
C ILE A 129 -17.95 9.67 11.94
N LYS A 130 -18.68 9.69 13.06
CA LYS A 130 -18.10 10.01 14.36
C LYS A 130 -17.07 8.95 14.77
N LYS A 131 -15.91 9.39 15.23
CA LYS A 131 -14.82 8.54 15.76
C LYS A 131 -15.30 7.53 16.79
N ALA A 132 -16.23 7.93 17.65
CA ALA A 132 -16.82 7.07 18.66
C ALA A 132 -17.53 5.83 18.06
N HIS A 133 -18.14 5.94 16.86
CA HIS A 133 -18.77 4.79 16.20
C HIS A 133 -17.72 3.80 15.69
N ILE A 134 -16.60 4.29 15.16
CA ILE A 134 -15.49 3.43 14.70
C ILE A 134 -14.84 2.74 15.89
N ASP A 135 -14.53 3.49 16.95
CA ASP A 135 -13.94 2.97 18.18
C ASP A 135 -14.78 1.85 18.80
N ARG A 136 -16.10 2.09 18.94
CA ARG A 136 -17.03 1.09 19.45
C ARG A 136 -17.03 -0.20 18.61
N ARG A 137 -17.03 -0.09 17.27
CA ARG A 137 -17.00 -1.25 16.38
C ARG A 137 -15.68 -2.01 16.46
N LEU A 138 -14.56 -1.30 16.57
CA LEU A 138 -13.24 -1.93 16.73
C LEU A 138 -13.10 -2.63 18.06
N ARG A 139 -13.62 -2.06 19.17
CA ARG A 139 -13.66 -2.74 20.47
C ARG A 139 -14.47 -4.03 20.42
N LEU A 140 -15.65 -3.99 19.80
CA LEU A 140 -16.50 -5.17 19.64
C LEU A 140 -15.77 -6.26 18.83
N MET A 141 -15.01 -5.89 17.80
CA MET A 141 -14.20 -6.84 17.01
C MET A 141 -13.01 -7.37 17.81
N ASP A 142 -12.37 -6.55 18.64
CA ASP A 142 -11.27 -6.96 19.50
C ASP A 142 -11.71 -8.02 20.52
N GLU A 143 -12.92 -7.90 21.09
CA GLU A 143 -13.51 -8.92 21.95
C GLU A 143 -13.74 -10.27 21.23
N CYS A 144 -13.99 -10.25 19.90
CA CYS A 144 -14.03 -11.45 19.06
C CYS A 144 -12.62 -11.94 18.68
N GLY A 145 -11.55 -11.23 19.07
CA GLY A 145 -10.18 -11.49 18.68
C GLY A 145 -9.95 -11.26 17.19
N VAL A 146 -10.63 -10.28 16.60
CA VAL A 146 -10.55 -9.89 15.18
C VAL A 146 -10.08 -8.45 15.09
N ASP A 147 -9.01 -8.22 14.34
CA ASP A 147 -8.56 -6.88 13.94
C ASP A 147 -8.91 -6.66 12.46
N PRO A 148 -10.00 -5.93 12.12
CA PRO A 148 -10.46 -5.80 10.74
C PRO A 148 -9.40 -5.11 9.87
N LEU A 149 -9.17 -5.63 8.66
CA LEU A 149 -8.23 -5.06 7.69
C LEU A 149 -8.64 -3.66 7.23
N ALA A 150 -9.94 -3.45 7.02
CA ALA A 150 -10.54 -2.21 6.58
C ALA A 150 -11.96 -2.08 7.13
N ILE A 151 -12.49 -0.87 7.13
CA ILE A 151 -13.89 -0.56 7.46
C ILE A 151 -14.48 0.22 6.31
N ASP A 152 -15.52 -0.32 5.66
CA ASP A 152 -16.14 0.27 4.48
C ASP A 152 -17.59 0.70 4.75
N LEU A 153 -18.13 1.55 3.88
CA LEU A 153 -19.54 1.92 3.90
C LEU A 153 -20.39 0.78 3.32
N ASP A 154 -21.49 0.43 3.98
CA ASP A 154 -22.37 -0.67 3.53
C ASP A 154 -22.84 -0.51 2.07
N VAL A 155 -23.33 0.69 1.70
CA VAL A 155 -23.77 0.98 0.31
C VAL A 155 -22.58 0.95 -0.67
N ALA A 156 -21.38 1.37 -0.24
CA ALA A 156 -20.19 1.30 -1.08
C ALA A 156 -19.75 -0.16 -1.28
N ALA A 157 -19.90 -1.00 -0.26
CA ALA A 157 -19.66 -2.44 -0.39
C ALA A 157 -20.66 -3.11 -1.34
N LEU A 158 -21.95 -2.75 -1.27
CA LEU A 158 -22.96 -3.21 -2.22
C LEU A 158 -22.63 -2.81 -3.65
N TYR A 159 -22.27 -1.53 -3.85
CA TYR A 159 -21.78 -1.02 -5.12
C TYR A 159 -20.57 -1.82 -5.62
N ASN A 160 -19.62 -2.13 -4.74
CA ASN A 160 -18.42 -2.88 -5.08
C ASN A 160 -18.75 -4.28 -5.64
N THR A 161 -19.75 -4.96 -5.09
CA THR A 161 -20.25 -6.24 -5.59
C THR A 161 -20.79 -6.12 -7.01
N TYR A 162 -21.66 -5.18 -7.26
CA TYR A 162 -22.30 -5.03 -8.58
C TYR A 162 -21.35 -4.46 -9.64
N ALA A 163 -20.41 -3.58 -9.24
CA ALA A 163 -19.35 -3.11 -10.10
C ALA A 163 -18.41 -4.25 -10.54
N HIS A 164 -18.11 -5.18 -9.63
CA HIS A 164 -17.30 -6.35 -9.96
C HIS A 164 -18.00 -7.33 -10.93
N LEU A 165 -19.32 -7.40 -10.89
CA LEU A 165 -20.13 -8.23 -11.79
C LEU A 165 -20.52 -7.50 -13.09
N ASP A 166 -19.90 -6.35 -13.38
CA ASP A 166 -20.14 -5.55 -14.58
C ASP A 166 -21.62 -5.14 -14.80
N VAL A 167 -22.43 -5.10 -13.71
CA VAL A 167 -23.86 -4.76 -13.78
C VAL A 167 -24.10 -3.36 -14.38
N PHE A 168 -23.14 -2.47 -14.24
CA PHE A 168 -23.23 -1.09 -14.71
C PHE A 168 -22.73 -0.88 -16.14
N GLN A 169 -22.20 -1.93 -16.77
CA GLN A 169 -21.60 -1.81 -18.10
C GLN A 169 -22.65 -1.37 -19.14
N GLY A 170 -22.33 -0.29 -19.86
CA GLY A 170 -23.18 0.25 -20.92
C GLY A 170 -24.43 0.99 -20.44
N LYS A 171 -24.56 1.26 -19.12
CA LYS A 171 -25.68 1.99 -18.53
C LYS A 171 -25.26 3.39 -18.08
N GLY A 172 -26.10 4.38 -18.36
CA GLY A 172 -25.86 5.77 -17.95
C GLY A 172 -26.05 5.95 -16.45
N ALA A 173 -27.20 5.57 -15.90
CA ALA A 173 -27.45 5.58 -14.48
C ALA A 173 -28.16 4.31 -13.99
N VAL A 174 -27.82 3.86 -12.77
CA VAL A 174 -28.39 2.68 -12.11
C VAL A 174 -28.68 2.99 -10.66
N LEU A 175 -29.82 2.53 -10.14
CA LEU A 175 -30.15 2.59 -8.72
C LEU A 175 -29.86 1.25 -8.04
N LEU A 176 -29.19 1.33 -6.89
CA LEU A 176 -29.05 0.22 -5.95
C LEU A 176 -30.05 0.47 -4.83
N VAL A 177 -30.96 -0.46 -4.64
CA VAL A 177 -32.02 -0.36 -3.63
C VAL A 177 -31.94 -1.58 -2.73
N ASP A 178 -31.50 -1.37 -1.50
CA ASP A 178 -31.38 -2.43 -0.49
C ASP A 178 -32.43 -2.19 0.61
N ILE A 179 -33.39 -3.12 0.67
CA ILE A 179 -34.53 -3.00 1.59
C ILE A 179 -34.41 -4.03 2.70
N GLU A 180 -34.05 -3.55 3.87
CA GLU A 180 -33.97 -4.35 5.09
C GLU A 180 -35.21 -4.14 5.97
N ALA A 181 -35.28 -4.82 7.11
CA ALA A 181 -36.42 -4.73 8.01
C ALA A 181 -36.69 -3.32 8.57
N ASP A 182 -35.63 -2.54 8.82
CA ASP A 182 -35.73 -1.22 9.45
C ASP A 182 -35.04 -0.10 8.65
N THR A 183 -34.47 -0.42 7.50
CA THR A 183 -33.63 0.52 6.76
C THR A 183 -33.82 0.33 5.26
N LEU A 184 -34.05 1.42 4.56
CA LEU A 184 -33.92 1.54 3.11
C LEU A 184 -32.58 2.17 2.80
N LYS A 185 -31.74 1.48 2.01
CA LYS A 185 -30.49 2.03 1.49
C LYS A 185 -30.64 2.26 -0.01
N VAL A 186 -30.22 3.43 -0.46
CA VAL A 186 -30.25 3.80 -1.89
C VAL A 186 -28.86 4.24 -2.31
N GLY A 187 -28.29 3.56 -3.29
CA GLY A 187 -27.09 3.96 -4.00
C GLY A 187 -27.45 4.48 -5.39
N VAL A 188 -26.95 5.62 -5.77
CA VAL A 188 -27.08 6.17 -7.12
C VAL A 188 -25.74 6.02 -7.82
N VAL A 189 -25.73 5.24 -8.89
CA VAL A 189 -24.55 5.01 -9.73
C VAL A 189 -24.76 5.73 -11.05
N GLU A 190 -23.83 6.57 -11.47
CA GLU A 190 -23.82 7.26 -12.75
C GLU A 190 -22.47 7.04 -13.43
N GLU A 191 -22.49 6.69 -14.71
CA GLU A 191 -21.29 6.33 -15.48
C GLU A 191 -20.39 5.28 -14.78
N GLY A 192 -21.04 4.31 -14.13
CA GLY A 192 -20.37 3.24 -13.39
C GLY A 192 -19.72 3.67 -12.08
N ARG A 193 -19.95 4.90 -11.59
CA ARG A 193 -19.39 5.41 -10.32
C ARG A 193 -20.48 5.69 -9.30
N LEU A 194 -20.25 5.31 -8.05
CA LEU A 194 -21.17 5.58 -6.94
C LEU A 194 -21.19 7.10 -6.68
N ARG A 195 -22.29 7.74 -7.04
CA ARG A 195 -22.45 9.20 -6.95
C ARG A 195 -23.05 9.64 -5.62
N LEU A 196 -24.02 8.86 -5.12
CA LEU A 196 -24.65 9.11 -3.82
C LEU A 196 -24.95 7.80 -3.13
N ALA A 197 -24.78 7.77 -1.82
CA ALA A 197 -25.28 6.75 -0.91
C ALA A 197 -26.19 7.42 0.12
N ARG A 198 -27.37 6.84 0.34
CA ARG A 198 -28.33 7.34 1.33
C ARG A 198 -28.95 6.18 2.06
N ALA A 199 -29.07 6.28 3.38
CA ALA A 199 -29.81 5.35 4.18
C ALA A 199 -30.93 6.08 4.92
N ILE A 200 -32.10 5.45 4.96
CA ILE A 200 -33.31 6.02 5.53
C ILE A 200 -33.88 5.00 6.48
N ARG A 201 -34.13 5.43 7.73
CA ARG A 201 -34.78 4.54 8.71
C ARG A 201 -36.24 4.36 8.31
N MET A 202 -36.62 3.13 8.04
CA MET A 202 -37.97 2.74 7.66
C MET A 202 -38.29 1.41 8.35
N ARG A 203 -39.40 1.33 9.03
CA ARG A 203 -39.91 0.06 9.54
C ARG A 203 -40.68 -0.62 8.43
N VAL A 204 -40.08 -1.59 7.78
CA VAL A 204 -40.64 -2.34 6.65
C VAL A 204 -41.37 -3.59 7.14
N GLY A 205 -41.01 -4.12 8.27
CA GLY A 205 -41.49 -5.43 8.65
C GLY A 205 -41.45 -5.77 10.13
N GLU A 206 -41.96 -4.93 11.01
CA GLU A 206 -42.30 -5.38 12.34
C GLU A 206 -43.80 -5.42 12.53
N ASN A 207 -44.30 -6.49 13.18
CA ASN A 207 -45.58 -6.46 13.78
C ASN A 207 -45.73 -5.14 14.51
N MET A 208 -46.37 -4.15 13.91
CA MET A 208 -46.73 -2.89 14.52
C MET A 208 -47.77 -3.18 15.61
N LYS A 209 -47.33 -3.83 16.69
CA LYS A 209 -48.00 -3.63 17.96
C LYS A 209 -47.72 -2.19 18.33
N LEU A 210 -48.51 -1.30 17.74
CA LEU A 210 -48.63 0.08 18.18
C LEU A 210 -48.74 0.04 19.68
N ASP A 211 -47.73 0.52 20.38
CA ASP A 211 -47.86 0.80 21.79
C ASP A 211 -49.02 1.80 21.93
N LYS A 212 -50.15 1.31 22.45
CA LYS A 212 -51.38 2.09 22.67
C LYS A 212 -51.18 3.20 23.73
N ARG A 213 -49.95 3.50 24.11
CA ARG A 213 -49.55 4.53 25.05
C ARG A 213 -49.02 5.80 24.39
N ARG A 214 -49.69 6.28 23.33
CA ARG A 214 -49.49 7.66 22.92
C ARG A 214 -50.42 8.55 23.76
N PRO A 215 -49.92 9.53 24.52
CA PRO A 215 -50.79 10.52 25.19
C PRO A 215 -51.58 11.26 24.10
N LYS A 216 -52.88 11.29 24.23
CA LYS A 216 -53.73 12.16 23.43
C LYS A 216 -53.41 13.62 23.79
N GLY A 217 -52.88 14.36 22.82
CA GLY A 217 -52.86 15.82 22.93
C GLY A 217 -51.57 16.45 22.43
N GLY A 218 -51.62 17.14 21.29
CA GLY A 218 -50.56 18.02 20.80
C GLY A 218 -50.61 18.16 19.28
N SER A 219 -51.28 19.25 18.88
CA SER A 219 -51.39 19.74 17.52
C SER A 219 -50.03 20.07 16.89
N GLY A 220 -49.89 19.70 15.67
CA GLY A 220 -49.05 20.17 14.58
C GLY A 220 -47.85 21.06 14.85
N GLU A 221 -46.68 20.51 14.59
CA GLU A 221 -45.58 21.27 14.05
C GLU A 221 -44.62 20.28 13.36
N SER A 222 -44.25 20.68 12.15
CA SER A 222 -43.29 19.99 11.29
C SER A 222 -41.94 19.90 12.00
N ALA A 223 -41.61 18.75 12.58
CA ALA A 223 -40.29 18.52 13.16
C ALA A 223 -39.26 18.36 12.04
N ILE A 224 -38.43 19.35 11.90
CA ILE A 224 -37.14 19.28 11.22
C ILE A 224 -36.35 18.22 11.97
N TYR A 225 -36.08 17.08 11.30
CA TYR A 225 -35.33 15.98 11.90
C TYR A 225 -33.88 16.40 12.10
N ASP A 226 -33.58 16.77 13.32
CA ASP A 226 -32.21 16.88 13.83
C ASP A 226 -31.70 15.46 14.12
N THR A 227 -30.82 14.93 13.26
CA THR A 227 -30.31 13.57 13.33
C THR A 227 -29.17 13.40 14.35
N ALA A 228 -28.94 14.38 15.21
CA ALA A 228 -27.77 14.45 16.08
C ALA A 228 -28.01 14.31 17.57
N ALA A 229 -29.23 14.09 18.05
CA ALA A 229 -29.48 14.03 19.48
C ALA A 229 -30.55 13.01 19.83
N ASP A 230 -30.17 11.87 20.28
CA ASP A 230 -30.62 11.24 21.51
C ASP A 230 -30.07 9.81 21.64
N GLU A 231 -28.99 9.64 22.39
CA GLU A 231 -28.51 8.34 22.85
C GLU A 231 -29.43 7.69 23.88
N SER A 232 -30.48 8.40 24.33
CA SER A 232 -31.39 7.93 25.34
C SER A 232 -32.70 7.35 24.80
N ALA A 233 -33.01 7.50 23.52
CA ALA A 233 -34.14 6.83 22.89
C ALA A 233 -33.83 5.36 22.57
N ARG A 234 -33.76 4.53 23.62
CA ARG A 234 -33.76 3.07 23.49
C ARG A 234 -35.02 2.65 22.76
N LEU A 235 -34.89 2.30 21.49
CA LEU A 235 -35.98 1.68 20.75
C LEU A 235 -36.18 0.27 21.29
N PRO A 236 -37.40 -0.15 21.60
CA PRO A 236 -37.66 -1.52 21.97
C PRO A 236 -37.31 -2.43 20.80
N VAL A 237 -36.38 -3.31 21.02
CA VAL A 237 -36.00 -4.38 20.12
C VAL A 237 -37.05 -5.45 20.23
N VAL A 238 -37.72 -5.81 19.14
CA VAL A 238 -38.71 -6.89 19.11
C VAL A 238 -38.01 -8.22 18.84
N ILE A 239 -38.35 -9.17 19.60
CA ILE A 239 -37.79 -10.51 19.67
C ILE A 239 -38.67 -11.43 18.87
N LEU A 240 -38.02 -12.25 18.01
CA LEU A 240 -38.63 -13.44 17.48
C LEU A 240 -38.30 -14.61 18.40
N ASP A 241 -39.32 -15.40 18.72
CA ASP A 241 -39.24 -16.54 19.65
C ASP A 241 -38.41 -17.68 19.02
N GLU A 242 -37.74 -18.49 19.83
CA GLU A 242 -36.82 -19.58 19.43
C GLU A 242 -37.52 -20.74 18.67
N GLY A 243 -38.54 -20.50 17.90
CA GLY A 243 -39.30 -21.54 17.18
C GLY A 243 -39.48 -21.28 15.70
N ASP A 244 -39.27 -20.06 15.21
CA ASP A 244 -39.54 -19.71 13.83
C ASP A 244 -38.26 -19.30 13.11
N ASP A 245 -37.58 -20.28 12.52
CA ASP A 245 -36.47 -20.12 11.57
C ASP A 245 -36.92 -19.53 10.21
N GLU A 246 -37.98 -18.74 10.17
CA GLU A 246 -38.46 -18.16 8.95
C GLU A 246 -37.72 -16.88 8.60
N ALA A 247 -37.11 -16.86 7.41
CA ALA A 247 -36.60 -15.65 6.82
C ALA A 247 -37.71 -14.61 6.77
N PHE A 248 -37.46 -13.44 7.35
CA PHE A 248 -38.42 -12.36 7.42
C PHE A 248 -38.79 -11.90 6.00
N SER A 249 -40.01 -12.11 5.59
CA SER A 249 -40.57 -11.54 4.35
C SER A 249 -41.74 -10.63 4.69
N LEU A 250 -42.03 -9.66 3.81
CA LEU A 250 -43.22 -8.81 3.95
C LEU A 250 -44.52 -9.67 3.96
N GLU A 251 -44.49 -10.85 3.37
CA GLU A 251 -45.63 -11.81 3.33
C GLU A 251 -45.93 -12.42 4.69
N ASP A 252 -44.90 -12.73 5.50
CA ASP A 252 -45.03 -13.39 6.80
C ASP A 252 -45.25 -12.40 7.95
N SER A 253 -45.26 -11.11 7.67
CA SER A 253 -45.28 -10.05 8.70
C SER A 253 -46.63 -9.88 9.40
N GLY A 254 -47.70 -10.54 8.95
CA GLY A 254 -49.05 -10.31 9.47
C GLY A 254 -49.59 -8.89 9.23
N ILE A 255 -48.93 -8.13 8.33
CA ILE A 255 -49.29 -6.74 7.97
C ILE A 255 -50.47 -6.82 6.99
N SER A 256 -51.46 -5.94 7.20
CA SER A 256 -52.58 -5.82 6.29
C SER A 256 -52.13 -5.33 4.90
N GLU A 257 -52.85 -5.68 3.85
CA GLU A 257 -52.56 -5.28 2.48
C GLU A 257 -52.43 -3.73 2.35
N THR A 258 -53.31 -2.99 3.02
CA THR A 258 -53.28 -1.53 3.04
C THR A 258 -52.02 -0.95 3.73
N GLU A 259 -51.54 -1.64 4.76
CA GLU A 259 -50.28 -1.20 5.43
C GLU A 259 -49.07 -1.53 4.53
N ARG A 260 -49.07 -2.66 3.84
CA ARG A 260 -48.07 -3.04 2.86
C ARG A 260 -47.98 -2.02 1.71
N GLU A 261 -49.12 -1.67 1.13
CA GLU A 261 -49.18 -0.60 0.11
C GLU A 261 -48.64 0.73 0.63
N GLY A 262 -48.97 1.12 1.86
CA GLY A 262 -48.45 2.33 2.49
C GLY A 262 -46.94 2.32 2.66
N ILE A 263 -46.35 1.15 3.03
CA ILE A 263 -44.90 0.99 3.15
C ILE A 263 -44.24 1.09 1.79
N ILE A 264 -44.73 0.39 0.79
CA ILE A 264 -44.21 0.42 -0.58
C ILE A 264 -44.27 1.82 -1.17
N HIS A 265 -45.41 2.50 -1.02
CA HIS A 265 -45.54 3.89 -1.46
C HIS A 265 -44.50 4.82 -0.81
N ARG A 266 -44.25 4.64 0.49
CA ARG A 266 -43.23 5.41 1.20
C ARG A 266 -41.83 5.10 0.70
N ILE A 267 -41.51 3.85 0.37
CA ILE A 267 -40.24 3.45 -0.26
C ILE A 267 -40.06 4.21 -1.58
N PHE A 268 -41.06 4.18 -2.45
CA PHE A 268 -41.02 4.87 -3.73
C PHE A 268 -40.79 6.37 -3.57
N MET A 269 -41.53 7.02 -2.68
CA MET A 269 -41.35 8.46 -2.39
C MET A 269 -39.94 8.81 -1.91
N GLU A 270 -39.32 7.97 -1.11
CA GLU A 270 -37.96 8.22 -0.63
C GLU A 270 -36.90 7.97 -1.71
N ILE A 271 -37.15 7.02 -2.62
CA ILE A 271 -36.30 6.80 -3.81
C ILE A 271 -36.42 8.01 -4.74
N ASP A 272 -37.62 8.46 -5.07
CA ASP A 272 -37.85 9.64 -5.91
C ASP A 272 -37.15 10.88 -5.35
N ARG A 273 -37.27 11.14 -4.05
CA ARG A 273 -36.57 12.25 -3.37
C ARG A 273 -35.05 12.12 -3.48
N THR A 274 -34.56 10.88 -3.38
CA THR A 274 -33.13 10.62 -3.47
C THR A 274 -32.63 10.91 -4.87
N VAL A 275 -33.29 10.38 -5.90
CA VAL A 275 -32.95 10.62 -7.31
C VAL A 275 -33.03 12.11 -7.66
N ALA A 276 -34.14 12.78 -7.27
CA ALA A 276 -34.33 14.20 -7.52
C ALA A 276 -33.23 15.08 -6.86
N SER A 277 -32.68 14.65 -5.72
CA SER A 277 -31.62 15.39 -5.02
C SER A 277 -30.26 15.36 -5.70
N VAL A 278 -30.01 14.42 -6.61
CA VAL A 278 -28.67 14.19 -7.21
C VAL A 278 -28.45 15.03 -8.47
N GLY A 279 -29.51 15.38 -9.22
CA GLY A 279 -29.40 16.07 -10.50
C GLY A 279 -28.56 15.24 -11.49
N LEU A 280 -29.07 14.07 -11.85
CA LEU A 280 -28.42 13.15 -12.79
C LEU A 280 -28.32 13.77 -14.18
N THR A 281 -27.29 13.44 -14.92
CA THR A 281 -27.10 13.80 -16.33
C THR A 281 -27.67 12.73 -17.28
N HIS A 282 -27.85 11.51 -16.77
CA HIS A 282 -28.41 10.38 -17.50
C HIS A 282 -29.69 9.91 -16.81
N ASP A 283 -30.63 9.43 -17.59
CA ASP A 283 -31.82 8.77 -17.07
C ASP A 283 -31.43 7.44 -16.40
N VAL A 284 -32.18 7.08 -15.38
CA VAL A 284 -32.01 5.78 -14.72
C VAL A 284 -32.51 4.67 -15.64
N GLU A 285 -31.66 3.69 -15.92
CA GLU A 285 -31.94 2.60 -16.86
C GLU A 285 -32.18 1.25 -16.18
N LEU A 286 -31.79 1.13 -14.91
CA LEU A 286 -31.91 -0.13 -14.16
C LEU A 286 -32.04 0.16 -12.67
N ILE A 287 -32.85 -0.66 -11.99
CA ILE A 287 -32.97 -0.71 -10.53
C ILE A 287 -32.54 -2.10 -10.06
N CYS A 288 -31.46 -2.16 -9.28
CA CYS A 288 -31.00 -3.40 -8.66
C CYS A 288 -31.58 -3.52 -7.25
N LEU A 289 -32.38 -4.53 -7.03
CA LEU A 289 -33.06 -4.81 -5.75
C LEU A 289 -32.26 -5.80 -4.92
N SER A 290 -32.06 -5.50 -3.65
CA SER A 290 -31.42 -6.34 -2.64
C SER A 290 -32.02 -6.13 -1.26
N GLY A 291 -31.58 -6.92 -0.28
CA GLY A 291 -32.10 -6.89 1.09
C GLY A 291 -33.20 -7.93 1.32
N ALA A 292 -33.33 -8.36 2.58
CA ALA A 292 -34.25 -9.44 2.97
C ALA A 292 -35.71 -9.15 2.58
N SER A 293 -36.14 -7.89 2.62
CA SER A 293 -37.51 -7.49 2.28
C SER A 293 -37.81 -7.56 0.77
N CYS A 294 -36.77 -7.64 -0.09
CA CYS A 294 -36.95 -7.88 -1.53
C CYS A 294 -37.28 -9.33 -1.87
N ALA A 295 -37.46 -10.21 -0.87
CA ALA A 295 -38.01 -11.55 -1.04
C ALA A 295 -39.49 -11.56 -1.41
N LEU A 296 -40.20 -10.43 -1.26
CA LEU A 296 -41.62 -10.30 -1.63
C LEU A 296 -41.83 -10.66 -3.09
N GLU A 297 -42.76 -11.58 -3.34
CA GLU A 297 -43.13 -11.99 -4.69
C GLU A 297 -43.74 -10.81 -5.47
N GLY A 298 -43.30 -10.61 -6.69
CA GLY A 298 -43.76 -9.51 -7.55
C GLY A 298 -43.14 -8.14 -7.26
N ILE A 299 -42.19 -8.02 -6.34
CA ILE A 299 -41.58 -6.72 -6.02
C ILE A 299 -40.88 -6.10 -7.23
N GLU A 300 -40.26 -6.88 -8.10
CA GLU A 300 -39.64 -6.41 -9.34
C GLU A 300 -40.69 -5.78 -10.27
N THR A 301 -41.85 -6.43 -10.40
CA THR A 301 -42.95 -5.89 -11.18
C THR A 301 -43.49 -4.59 -10.60
N LEU A 302 -43.67 -4.52 -9.27
CA LEU A 302 -44.14 -3.30 -8.60
C LEU A 302 -43.19 -2.13 -8.81
N PHE A 303 -41.87 -2.37 -8.75
CA PHE A 303 -40.88 -1.33 -9.02
C PHE A 303 -40.83 -0.93 -10.49
N THR A 304 -40.89 -1.92 -11.39
CA THR A 304 -40.91 -1.67 -12.84
C THR A 304 -42.13 -0.87 -13.27
N GLU A 305 -43.32 -1.20 -12.76
CA GLU A 305 -44.56 -0.50 -13.07
C GLU A 305 -44.57 0.93 -12.51
N HIS A 306 -44.02 1.13 -11.31
CA HIS A 306 -44.03 2.46 -10.67
C HIS A 306 -43.03 3.43 -11.31
N PHE A 307 -41.78 2.97 -11.55
CA PHE A 307 -40.72 3.82 -12.07
C PHE A 307 -40.63 3.84 -13.59
N GLU A 308 -41.35 2.95 -14.29
CA GLU A 308 -41.22 2.69 -15.73
C GLU A 308 -39.79 2.31 -16.14
N ILE A 309 -39.04 1.69 -15.22
CA ILE A 309 -37.63 1.29 -15.35
C ILE A 309 -37.51 -0.16 -14.96
N GLU A 310 -36.70 -0.93 -15.70
CA GLU A 310 -36.41 -2.31 -15.37
C GLU A 310 -35.89 -2.47 -13.95
N ALA A 311 -36.56 -3.26 -13.12
CA ALA A 311 -36.12 -3.58 -11.77
C ALA A 311 -35.83 -5.08 -11.68
N THR A 312 -34.65 -5.44 -11.14
CA THR A 312 -34.20 -6.83 -11.09
C THR A 312 -33.41 -7.14 -9.81
N ARG A 313 -33.46 -8.41 -9.42
CA ARG A 313 -32.59 -8.98 -8.39
C ARG A 313 -31.40 -9.66 -9.07
N VAL A 314 -30.19 -9.24 -8.78
CA VAL A 314 -28.99 -9.83 -9.38
C VAL A 314 -28.68 -11.17 -8.71
N ASP A 315 -28.53 -12.24 -9.49
CA ASP A 315 -28.15 -13.55 -8.96
C ASP A 315 -26.66 -13.61 -8.63
N LEU A 316 -26.34 -13.35 -7.36
CA LEU A 316 -24.98 -13.38 -6.84
C LEU A 316 -24.43 -14.79 -6.66
N SER A 317 -25.30 -15.77 -6.44
CA SER A 317 -24.91 -17.16 -6.22
C SER A 317 -24.29 -17.78 -7.46
N ASP A 318 -24.96 -17.63 -8.60
CA ASP A 318 -24.47 -18.17 -9.87
C ASP A 318 -23.23 -17.43 -10.34
N ALA A 319 -23.25 -16.10 -10.27
CA ALA A 319 -22.14 -15.24 -10.68
C ALA A 319 -20.82 -15.52 -9.90
N LEU A 320 -20.92 -15.98 -8.64
CA LEU A 320 -19.77 -16.30 -7.80
C LEU A 320 -19.49 -17.81 -7.70
N GLY A 321 -20.13 -18.61 -8.56
CA GLY A 321 -19.90 -20.05 -8.66
C GLY A 321 -20.31 -20.85 -7.41
N ALA A 322 -21.27 -20.35 -6.64
CA ALA A 322 -21.85 -21.06 -5.51
C ALA A 322 -22.94 -22.05 -5.93
N GLY A 323 -23.35 -22.01 -7.20
CA GLY A 323 -24.48 -22.76 -7.74
C GLY A 323 -25.80 -22.04 -7.48
N PRO A 324 -26.93 -22.61 -7.94
CA PRO A 324 -28.21 -21.95 -7.82
C PRO A 324 -28.55 -21.67 -6.35
N ASP A 325 -29.05 -20.45 -6.10
CA ASP A 325 -29.50 -20.00 -4.78
C ASP A 325 -30.75 -20.80 -4.34
N LYS A 326 -30.52 -21.99 -3.81
CA LYS A 326 -31.56 -22.83 -3.28
C LYS A 326 -31.96 -22.32 -1.91
N ARG A 327 -32.97 -21.49 -1.89
CA ARG A 327 -33.58 -21.05 -0.65
C ARG A 327 -34.28 -22.24 0.02
N GLU A 328 -33.58 -22.92 0.92
CA GLU A 328 -34.24 -23.83 1.85
C GLU A 328 -34.94 -23.00 2.93
N ARG A 329 -36.07 -23.46 3.45
CA ARG A 329 -36.76 -22.77 4.55
C ARG A 329 -35.75 -22.48 5.69
N GLY A 330 -35.64 -21.23 6.09
CA GLY A 330 -34.74 -20.79 7.17
C GLY A 330 -33.29 -20.46 6.75
N GLN A 331 -32.91 -20.58 5.47
CA GLN A 331 -31.59 -20.13 5.02
C GLN A 331 -31.66 -18.75 4.37
N ALA A 332 -30.65 -17.93 4.65
CA ALA A 332 -30.51 -16.62 4.04
C ALA A 332 -30.16 -16.75 2.54
N SER A 333 -30.79 -15.93 1.70
CA SER A 333 -30.51 -15.89 0.28
C SER A 333 -29.21 -15.11 0.01
N VAL A 334 -28.27 -15.75 -0.67
CA VAL A 334 -27.02 -15.09 -1.09
C VAL A 334 -27.32 -13.91 -2.01
N SER A 335 -28.22 -14.09 -2.98
CA SER A 335 -28.55 -13.08 -3.99
C SER A 335 -29.27 -11.88 -3.40
N LEU A 336 -30.11 -12.08 -2.38
CA LEU A 336 -30.84 -11.00 -1.72
C LEU A 336 -30.03 -10.33 -0.61
N GLU A 337 -29.36 -11.11 0.22
CA GLU A 337 -28.81 -10.63 1.49
C GLU A 337 -27.28 -10.56 1.50
N GLY A 338 -26.62 -11.20 0.52
CA GLY A 338 -25.17 -11.33 0.50
C GLY A 338 -24.41 -10.14 -0.07
N GLY A 339 -25.08 -9.24 -0.78
CA GLY A 339 -24.43 -8.21 -1.60
C GLY A 339 -23.41 -7.37 -0.85
N ILE A 340 -23.76 -6.88 0.33
CA ILE A 340 -22.86 -6.07 1.17
C ILE A 340 -21.69 -6.91 1.69
N ALA A 341 -21.96 -8.06 2.29
CA ALA A 341 -20.92 -8.93 2.84
C ALA A 341 -19.93 -9.43 1.77
N ILE A 342 -20.44 -9.73 0.57
CA ILE A 342 -19.62 -10.11 -0.59
C ILE A 342 -18.71 -8.94 -1.02
N GLY A 343 -19.25 -7.73 -1.12
CA GLY A 343 -18.47 -6.54 -1.50
C GLY A 343 -17.35 -6.22 -0.51
N LEU A 344 -17.60 -6.42 0.79
CA LEU A 344 -16.57 -6.32 1.82
C LEU A 344 -15.47 -7.38 1.64
N ALA A 345 -15.86 -8.63 1.34
CA ALA A 345 -14.90 -9.69 1.09
C ALA A 345 -14.08 -9.45 -0.19
N LEU A 346 -14.70 -8.93 -1.27
CA LEU A 346 -14.01 -8.51 -2.49
C LEU A 346 -12.94 -7.45 -2.18
N LYS A 347 -13.27 -6.45 -1.37
CA LYS A 347 -12.31 -5.45 -0.90
C LYS A 347 -11.13 -6.08 -0.17
N GLY A 348 -11.37 -7.07 0.69
CA GLY A 348 -10.32 -7.84 1.37
C GLY A 348 -9.41 -8.62 0.40
N LEU A 349 -9.89 -8.94 -0.79
CA LEU A 349 -9.12 -9.55 -1.88
C LEU A 349 -8.46 -8.52 -2.82
N GLY A 350 -8.61 -7.23 -2.53
CA GLY A 350 -8.01 -6.13 -3.28
C GLY A 350 -8.85 -5.63 -4.45
N VAL A 351 -10.13 -5.99 -4.52
CA VAL A 351 -11.12 -5.43 -5.44
C VAL A 351 -11.94 -4.38 -4.71
N ASP A 352 -11.65 -3.12 -4.96
CA ASP A 352 -12.29 -1.98 -4.30
C ASP A 352 -12.51 -0.86 -5.32
N HIS A 353 -13.74 -0.75 -5.81
CA HIS A 353 -14.13 0.24 -6.81
C HIS A 353 -14.47 1.60 -6.16
N ALA A 354 -15.04 1.59 -4.97
CA ALA A 354 -15.40 2.81 -4.22
C ALA A 354 -14.19 3.47 -3.57
N ARG A 355 -13.17 2.70 -3.18
CA ARG A 355 -11.92 3.12 -2.53
C ARG A 355 -12.13 3.89 -1.23
N MET A 356 -13.13 3.50 -0.43
CA MET A 356 -13.42 4.11 0.87
C MET A 356 -12.91 3.22 1.99
N ASP A 357 -12.21 3.79 2.97
CA ASP A 357 -11.78 3.05 4.17
C ASP A 357 -11.77 3.98 5.38
N PHE A 358 -12.70 3.76 6.31
CA PHE A 358 -12.81 4.55 7.54
C PHE A 358 -11.77 4.17 8.60
N ARG A 359 -10.90 3.22 8.31
CA ARG A 359 -9.85 2.82 9.21
C ARG A 359 -8.61 3.69 9.03
N GLN A 360 -8.74 4.95 9.44
CA GLN A 360 -7.75 6.02 9.27
C GLN A 360 -7.35 6.65 10.61
N GLU A 361 -6.45 7.59 10.55
CA GLU A 361 -5.92 8.35 11.69
C GLU A 361 -5.47 7.38 12.81
N GLU A 362 -5.97 7.56 14.03
CA GLU A 362 -5.67 6.69 15.18
C GLU A 362 -6.15 5.24 15.02
N PHE A 363 -7.14 4.99 14.16
CA PHE A 363 -7.72 3.67 13.89
C PHE A 363 -7.03 2.92 12.75
N ALA A 364 -5.98 3.49 12.14
CA ALA A 364 -5.29 2.85 11.02
C ALA A 364 -4.84 1.42 11.35
N TYR A 365 -5.01 0.50 10.37
CA TYR A 365 -4.65 -0.90 10.54
C TYR A 365 -3.14 -1.07 10.75
N LYS A 366 -2.75 -1.61 11.90
CA LYS A 366 -1.34 -1.80 12.28
C LYS A 366 -0.78 -3.16 11.86
N GLY A 367 -1.64 -4.09 11.48
CA GLY A 367 -1.26 -5.48 11.15
C GLY A 367 -0.41 -5.61 9.89
N THR A 368 -0.50 -4.68 8.93
CA THR A 368 0.40 -4.63 7.76
C THR A 368 1.85 -4.42 8.18
N PHE A 369 2.10 -3.61 9.21
CA PHE A 369 3.43 -3.38 9.74
C PHE A 369 3.98 -4.63 10.46
N GLU A 370 3.12 -5.40 11.14
CA GLU A 370 3.53 -6.64 11.80
C GLU A 370 3.85 -7.77 10.81
N GLN A 371 3.11 -7.87 9.71
CA GLN A 371 3.42 -8.80 8.62
C GLN A 371 4.71 -8.39 7.90
N LEU A 372 4.90 -7.08 7.66
CA LEU A 372 6.12 -6.53 7.08
C LEU A 372 7.33 -6.72 8.02
N LYS A 373 7.14 -6.58 9.34
CA LYS A 373 8.15 -6.84 10.36
C LYS A 373 8.71 -8.26 10.28
N ARG A 374 7.86 -9.28 10.11
CA ARG A 374 8.29 -10.69 9.97
C ARG A 374 9.08 -10.90 8.69
N GLY A 375 8.61 -10.36 7.55
CA GLY A 375 9.34 -10.40 6.29
C GLY A 375 10.67 -9.65 6.36
N LEU A 376 10.67 -8.45 6.95
CA LEU A 376 11.88 -7.64 7.12
C LEU A 376 12.89 -8.30 8.08
N ALA A 377 12.41 -8.91 9.16
CA ALA A 377 13.26 -9.64 10.10
C ALA A 377 13.93 -10.86 9.42
N THR A 378 13.21 -11.61 8.59
CA THR A 378 13.78 -12.75 7.85
C THR A 378 14.79 -12.30 6.79
N THR A 379 14.52 -11.22 6.06
CA THR A 379 15.48 -10.66 5.08
C THR A 379 16.72 -10.09 5.77
N LEU A 380 16.57 -9.39 6.89
CA LEU A 380 17.70 -8.87 7.69
C LEU A 380 18.55 -10.01 8.28
N THR A 381 17.94 -11.06 8.79
CA THR A 381 18.69 -12.22 9.32
C THR A 381 19.45 -12.95 8.20
N LEU A 382 18.85 -13.09 7.01
CA LEU A 382 19.53 -13.65 5.82
C LEU A 382 20.71 -12.76 5.39
N LEU A 383 20.51 -11.46 5.34
CA LEU A 383 21.57 -10.50 4.98
C LEU A 383 22.71 -10.53 6.00
N PHE A 384 22.37 -10.60 7.30
CA PHE A 384 23.36 -10.75 8.36
C PHE A 384 24.15 -12.06 8.26
N ALA A 385 23.46 -13.19 7.98
CA ALA A 385 24.12 -14.47 7.76
C ALA A 385 25.07 -14.42 6.55
N LEU A 386 24.66 -13.76 5.47
CA LEU A 386 25.43 -13.62 4.24
C LEU A 386 26.67 -12.72 4.45
N THR A 387 26.51 -11.61 5.18
CA THR A 387 27.63 -10.74 5.56
C THR A 387 28.59 -11.43 6.51
N PHE A 388 28.08 -12.24 7.43
CA PHE A 388 28.91 -13.04 8.33
C PHE A 388 29.72 -14.09 7.57
N LEU A 389 29.09 -14.84 6.64
CA LEU A 389 29.77 -15.79 5.76
C LEU A 389 30.83 -15.11 4.89
N TYR A 390 30.52 -13.95 4.34
CA TYR A 390 31.48 -13.16 3.55
C TYR A 390 32.66 -12.69 4.41
N ALA A 391 32.40 -12.17 5.60
CA ALA A 391 33.45 -11.77 6.55
C ALA A 391 34.31 -12.97 6.98
N PHE A 392 33.70 -14.14 7.19
CA PHE A 392 34.42 -15.39 7.51
C PHE A 392 35.30 -15.81 6.33
N HIS A 393 34.77 -15.76 5.11
CA HIS A 393 35.54 -16.08 3.89
C HIS A 393 36.73 -15.10 3.71
N LEU A 394 36.52 -13.81 3.91
CA LEU A 394 37.61 -12.83 3.90
C LEU A 394 38.65 -13.10 4.96
N LYS A 395 38.24 -13.47 6.17
CA LYS A 395 39.16 -13.84 7.25
C LYS A 395 40.01 -15.06 6.89
N GLN A 396 39.41 -16.04 6.22
CA GLN A 396 40.10 -17.24 5.76
C GLN A 396 41.12 -16.89 4.66
N GLN A 397 40.74 -16.06 3.67
CA GLN A 397 41.69 -15.59 2.65
C GLN A 397 42.85 -14.77 3.24
N LEU A 398 42.56 -13.92 4.23
CA LEU A 398 43.61 -13.16 4.94
C LEU A 398 44.57 -14.08 5.69
N ARG A 399 44.07 -15.14 6.28
CA ARG A 399 44.90 -16.16 6.96
C ARG A 399 45.82 -16.88 5.97
N GLU A 400 45.28 -17.36 4.83
CA GLU A 400 46.08 -18.02 3.78
C GLU A 400 47.15 -17.09 3.22
N LYS A 401 46.80 -15.82 2.97
CA LYS A 401 47.77 -14.80 2.51
C LYS A 401 48.82 -14.47 3.62
N GLY A 402 48.39 -14.46 4.87
CA GLY A 402 49.30 -14.29 6.00
C GLY A 402 50.34 -15.40 6.11
N GLU A 403 49.93 -16.65 5.90
CA GLU A 403 50.82 -17.80 5.90
C GLU A 403 51.81 -17.73 4.71
N THR A 404 51.35 -17.31 3.53
CA THR A 404 52.25 -17.11 2.36
C THR A 404 53.24 -15.98 2.58
N VAL A 405 52.82 -14.86 3.20
CA VAL A 405 53.73 -13.76 3.54
C VAL A 405 54.77 -14.18 4.57
N MET A 406 54.38 -14.96 5.57
CA MET A 406 55.34 -15.50 6.55
C MET A 406 56.35 -16.44 5.89
N ALA A 407 55.90 -17.36 4.99
CA ALA A 407 56.80 -18.25 4.24
C ALA A 407 57.78 -17.44 3.34
N VAL A 408 57.31 -16.37 2.68
CA VAL A 408 58.18 -15.49 1.89
C VAL A 408 59.19 -14.76 2.77
N LYS A 409 58.79 -14.30 3.94
CA LYS A 409 59.70 -13.62 4.92
C LYS A 409 60.80 -14.60 5.43
N GLU A 410 60.43 -15.87 5.71
CA GLU A 410 61.41 -16.89 6.09
C GLU A 410 62.38 -17.20 4.96
N MET A 411 61.87 -17.31 3.72
CA MET A 411 62.70 -17.52 2.55
C MET A 411 63.67 -16.37 2.30
N GLN A 412 63.18 -15.13 2.45
CA GLN A 412 64.04 -13.91 2.37
C GLN A 412 65.11 -13.88 3.45
N LYS A 413 64.77 -14.29 4.68
CA LYS A 413 65.73 -14.40 5.78
C LYS A 413 66.80 -15.45 5.52
N ALA A 414 66.40 -16.64 4.99
CA ALA A 414 67.32 -17.67 4.60
C ALA A 414 68.26 -17.24 3.46
N LEU A 415 67.72 -16.56 2.45
CA LEU A 415 68.51 -16.02 1.34
C LEU A 415 69.52 -14.95 1.81
N TYR A 416 69.13 -14.06 2.74
CA TYR A 416 70.02 -13.08 3.33
C TYR A 416 71.19 -13.69 4.11
N THR A 417 70.92 -14.77 4.87
CA THR A 417 71.98 -15.51 5.61
C THR A 417 72.95 -16.22 4.67
N VAL A 418 72.45 -16.75 3.53
CA VAL A 418 73.32 -17.37 2.50
C VAL A 418 74.17 -16.32 1.77
N LEU A 419 73.62 -15.14 1.51
CA LEU A 419 74.35 -14.05 0.78
C LEU A 419 75.36 -13.32 1.67
N ASN A 420 75.25 -13.43 2.99
CA ASN A 420 76.16 -12.78 3.92
C ASN A 420 76.76 -13.78 4.93
N PRO A 421 77.58 -14.73 4.49
CA PRO A 421 78.17 -15.77 5.34
C PRO A 421 79.04 -15.24 6.50
N SER A 422 79.51 -14.01 6.39
CA SER A 422 80.28 -13.32 7.45
C SER A 422 79.46 -12.98 8.72
N LEU A 423 78.15 -13.08 8.66
CA LEU A 423 77.27 -12.86 9.83
C LEU A 423 76.94 -14.13 10.60
N THR A 424 77.40 -15.29 10.14
CA THR A 424 77.19 -16.61 10.78
C THR A 424 78.30 -17.01 11.74
N ASP A 425 79.30 -16.15 11.93
CA ASP A 425 80.42 -16.45 12.87
C ASP A 425 79.90 -16.21 14.31
N THR A 426 79.69 -17.32 15.00
CA THR A 426 79.03 -17.45 16.30
C THR A 426 79.81 -16.88 17.50
N SER A 427 80.90 -16.13 17.25
CA SER A 427 81.72 -15.53 18.34
C SER A 427 81.28 -14.14 18.77
N GLN A 428 80.28 -13.53 18.13
CA GLN A 428 79.67 -12.25 18.57
C GLN A 428 78.15 -12.37 18.81
N SER A 429 77.81 -13.06 19.89
CA SER A 429 76.41 -13.33 20.30
C SER A 429 75.64 -12.11 20.86
N HIS A 430 76.02 -10.90 20.56
CA HIS A 430 75.37 -9.68 21.07
C HIS A 430 75.04 -8.61 20.06
N LEU A 431 74.97 -8.94 18.77
CA LEU A 431 74.36 -7.99 17.79
C LEU A 431 72.83 -8.15 17.80
N PRO A 432 72.08 -7.07 18.01
CA PRO A 432 70.65 -7.16 18.00
C PRO A 432 70.16 -7.61 16.59
N ILE A 433 69.22 -8.57 16.56
CA ILE A 433 68.51 -8.94 15.35
C ILE A 433 67.95 -7.66 14.71
N PRO A 434 68.30 -7.33 13.46
CA PRO A 434 67.81 -6.07 12.84
C PRO A 434 66.29 -6.09 12.85
N THR A 435 65.67 -4.97 13.24
CA THR A 435 64.24 -4.76 13.16
C THR A 435 63.77 -4.87 11.71
N GLU A 436 62.50 -5.23 11.47
CA GLU A 436 61.94 -5.41 10.12
C GLU A 436 62.32 -4.29 9.12
N GLY A 437 62.44 -3.02 9.56
CA GLY A 437 62.87 -1.89 8.76
C GLY A 437 64.31 -2.01 8.23
N ALA A 438 65.25 -2.54 9.02
CA ALA A 438 66.65 -2.65 8.63
C ALA A 438 66.91 -3.68 7.53
N TYR A 439 66.08 -4.73 7.46
CA TYR A 439 66.14 -5.66 6.34
C TYR A 439 65.70 -5.05 5.01
N TYR A 440 64.72 -4.21 5.05
CA TYR A 440 64.24 -3.48 3.85
C TYR A 440 65.25 -2.43 3.39
N GLU A 441 65.90 -1.77 4.30
CA GLU A 441 66.97 -0.81 3.95
C GLU A 441 68.20 -1.50 3.37
N ALA A 442 68.67 -2.62 3.98
CA ALA A 442 69.77 -3.40 3.45
C ALA A 442 69.51 -4.04 2.08
N LEU A 443 68.31 -4.53 1.85
CA LEU A 443 67.88 -5.00 0.53
C LEU A 443 67.79 -3.88 -0.51
N ARG A 444 67.32 -2.71 -0.10
CA ARG A 444 67.28 -1.50 -0.94
C ARG A 444 68.70 -1.02 -1.31
N GLU A 445 69.60 -1.06 -0.37
CA GLU A 445 71.02 -0.67 -0.58
C GLU A 445 71.76 -1.67 -1.49
N GLN A 446 71.51 -2.98 -1.33
CA GLN A 446 72.01 -4.01 -2.24
C GLN A 446 71.36 -3.91 -3.63
N GLN A 447 70.07 -3.63 -3.73
CA GLN A 447 69.41 -3.37 -5.00
C GLN A 447 69.92 -2.10 -5.69
N ALA A 448 70.24 -1.07 -4.89
CA ALA A 448 70.85 0.17 -5.39
C ALA A 448 72.31 -0.10 -5.88
N THR A 449 73.07 -0.91 -5.14
CA THR A 449 74.44 -1.28 -5.49
C THR A 449 74.47 -2.20 -6.74
N LEU A 450 73.60 -3.20 -6.80
CA LEU A 450 73.44 -4.04 -8.00
C LEU A 450 72.95 -3.23 -9.20
N SER A 451 72.02 -2.30 -9.00
CA SER A 451 71.53 -1.42 -10.10
C SER A 451 72.63 -0.44 -10.55
N ALA A 452 73.52 0.00 -9.64
CA ALA A 452 74.67 0.82 -10.00
C ALA A 452 75.74 0.01 -10.76
N GLN A 453 75.98 -1.28 -10.41
CA GLN A 453 76.87 -2.17 -11.13
C GLN A 453 76.31 -2.54 -12.52
N PHE A 454 75.02 -2.65 -12.67
CA PHE A 454 74.37 -2.87 -13.98
C PHE A 454 74.25 -1.59 -14.82
N LYS A 455 74.34 -0.39 -14.25
CA LYS A 455 74.35 0.89 -14.98
C LYS A 455 75.59 1.10 -15.88
N GLY A 456 76.64 0.25 -15.70
CA GLY A 456 77.87 0.30 -16.55
C GLY A 456 77.76 -0.48 -17.86
N SER A 457 76.70 -1.21 -18.12
CA SER A 457 76.56 -1.99 -19.35
C SER A 457 75.12 -1.89 -19.86
N THR A 458 75.00 -1.16 -20.96
CA THR A 458 73.80 -0.92 -21.77
C THR A 458 72.99 0.31 -21.45
N ASP A 459 73.45 1.38 -22.05
CA ASP A 459 72.67 2.48 -22.58
C ASP A 459 71.35 1.97 -23.26
N LYS A 460 70.23 2.63 -22.97
CA LYS A 460 68.89 2.58 -23.64
C LYS A 460 67.72 2.00 -22.89
N ASN A 461 67.76 1.78 -21.62
CA ASN A 461 66.50 1.64 -20.87
C ASN A 461 66.44 2.68 -19.74
N ALA A 462 66.27 3.95 -20.10
CA ALA A 462 65.81 4.98 -19.20
C ALA A 462 64.68 4.45 -18.36
N ALA A 463 64.73 4.75 -17.06
CA ALA A 463 63.81 4.27 -16.05
C ALA A 463 62.39 4.15 -16.56
N ARG A 464 61.93 2.93 -16.77
CA ARG A 464 60.54 2.67 -17.09
C ARG A 464 59.70 3.16 -15.93
N VAL A 465 59.16 4.36 -16.06
CA VAL A 465 58.12 4.82 -15.12
C VAL A 465 56.97 3.80 -15.30
N SER A 466 56.75 3.02 -14.28
CA SER A 466 55.74 1.97 -14.35
C SER A 466 54.37 2.64 -14.55
N SER A 467 53.47 1.95 -15.23
CA SER A 467 52.07 2.40 -15.39
C SER A 467 51.43 2.70 -14.01
N LEU A 468 51.93 2.06 -12.97
CA LEU A 468 51.51 2.29 -11.57
C LEU A 468 51.92 3.69 -11.08
N GLU A 469 53.08 4.18 -11.45
CA GLU A 469 53.53 5.52 -11.07
C GLU A 469 52.74 6.62 -11.81
N ILE A 470 52.39 6.38 -13.06
CA ILE A 470 51.48 7.26 -13.82
C ILE A 470 50.11 7.31 -13.15
N LEU A 471 49.55 6.13 -12.75
CA LEU A 471 48.30 6.05 -12.03
C LEU A 471 48.36 6.79 -10.68
N ARG A 472 49.46 6.64 -9.92
CA ARG A 472 49.66 7.32 -8.66
C ARG A 472 49.66 8.83 -8.82
N ARG A 473 50.40 9.35 -9.81
CA ARG A 473 50.48 10.79 -10.15
C ARG A 473 49.13 11.34 -10.59
N PHE A 474 48.40 10.60 -11.42
CA PHE A 474 47.04 10.95 -11.81
C PHE A 474 46.09 11.02 -10.59
N ALA A 475 46.13 10.02 -9.71
CA ALA A 475 45.29 9.99 -8.49
C ALA A 475 45.62 11.18 -7.54
N LEU A 476 46.89 11.53 -7.41
CA LEU A 476 47.30 12.67 -6.60
C LEU A 476 46.83 14.01 -7.22
N ALA A 477 46.96 14.19 -8.52
CA ALA A 477 46.48 15.37 -9.22
C ALA A 477 44.95 15.48 -9.12
N LYS A 478 44.22 14.37 -9.35
CA LYS A 478 42.78 14.31 -9.17
C LYS A 478 42.34 14.67 -7.75
N SER A 479 43.00 14.12 -6.73
CA SER A 479 42.70 14.43 -5.30
C SER A 479 42.84 15.91 -4.96
N LYS A 480 43.81 16.59 -5.54
CA LYS A 480 43.99 18.03 -5.35
C LYS A 480 42.91 18.85 -6.04
N ILE A 481 42.40 18.38 -7.16
CA ILE A 481 41.33 19.03 -7.93
C ILE A 481 39.97 18.77 -7.29
N ASP A 482 39.67 17.53 -6.86
CA ASP A 482 38.42 17.17 -6.20
C ASP A 482 38.21 17.91 -4.85
N GLY A 483 39.28 18.28 -4.17
CA GLY A 483 39.21 19.13 -2.99
C GLY A 483 38.91 20.61 -3.26
N GLY A 484 38.80 21.00 -4.54
CA GLY A 484 38.58 22.36 -5.02
C GLY A 484 37.25 22.53 -5.79
N LYS A 485 37.29 23.45 -6.77
CA LYS A 485 36.11 23.83 -7.58
C LYS A 485 35.76 22.86 -8.72
N TRP A 486 36.56 21.83 -8.98
CA TRP A 486 36.55 21.07 -10.24
C TRP A 486 36.44 19.55 -10.04
N PRO A 487 35.35 19.02 -9.49
CA PRO A 487 35.24 17.59 -9.26
C PRO A 487 35.28 16.79 -10.58
N ILE A 488 36.09 15.73 -10.61
CA ILE A 488 36.30 14.86 -11.75
C ILE A 488 35.96 13.43 -11.39
N GLU A 489 35.15 12.79 -12.20
CA GLU A 489 34.84 11.37 -12.11
C GLU A 489 35.55 10.60 -13.24
N VAL A 490 36.25 9.53 -12.89
CA VAL A 490 36.98 8.71 -13.86
C VAL A 490 36.09 7.55 -14.34
N MET A 491 35.75 7.56 -15.61
CA MET A 491 34.87 6.55 -16.22
C MET A 491 35.65 5.36 -16.76
N LYS A 492 36.85 5.59 -17.29
CA LYS A 492 37.64 4.53 -17.90
C LYS A 492 39.13 4.86 -17.85
N ILE A 493 39.92 3.83 -17.52
CA ILE A 493 41.37 3.88 -17.57
C ILE A 493 41.84 2.89 -18.63
N SER A 494 42.67 3.34 -19.55
CA SER A 494 43.30 2.50 -20.56
C SER A 494 44.80 2.67 -20.51
N VAL A 495 45.50 1.56 -20.34
CA VAL A 495 46.97 1.50 -20.31
C VAL A 495 47.39 0.70 -21.51
N ASP A 496 48.25 1.25 -22.40
CA ASP A 496 48.79 0.51 -23.53
C ASP A 496 49.97 -0.35 -23.05
N PRO A 497 49.86 -1.65 -23.06
CA PRO A 497 50.94 -2.52 -22.60
C PRO A 497 52.12 -2.57 -23.56
N ARG A 498 51.96 -2.08 -24.81
CA ARG A 498 53.01 -2.07 -25.83
C ARG A 498 53.78 -0.75 -25.91
N GLN A 499 53.15 0.33 -25.44
CA GLN A 499 53.77 1.64 -25.35
C GLN A 499 54.01 1.97 -23.88
N THR A 500 55.18 1.56 -23.39
CA THR A 500 55.60 1.89 -22.03
C THR A 500 55.60 3.40 -21.82
N GLY A 501 54.77 3.87 -20.88
CA GLY A 501 54.71 5.29 -20.48
C GLY A 501 53.55 6.08 -21.06
N ARG A 502 52.55 5.44 -21.71
CA ARG A 502 51.29 6.12 -22.10
C ARG A 502 50.10 5.51 -21.44
N SER A 503 49.28 6.36 -20.85
CA SER A 503 47.99 5.97 -20.22
C SER A 503 46.94 6.99 -20.60
N SER A 504 45.71 6.56 -20.86
CA SER A 504 44.58 7.46 -21.10
C SER A 504 43.49 7.29 -20.07
N PHE A 505 42.92 8.41 -19.62
CA PHE A 505 41.89 8.49 -18.61
C PHE A 505 40.68 9.21 -19.22
N SER A 506 39.58 8.51 -19.36
CA SER A 506 38.31 9.12 -19.76
C SER A 506 37.57 9.56 -18.52
N CYS A 507 37.23 10.82 -18.43
CA CYS A 507 36.69 11.47 -17.24
C CYS A 507 35.40 12.23 -17.57
N THR A 508 34.58 12.43 -16.54
CA THR A 508 33.44 13.34 -16.59
C THR A 508 33.55 14.39 -15.50
N SER A 509 32.99 15.56 -15.76
CA SER A 509 32.91 16.66 -14.77
C SER A 509 31.69 17.53 -15.04
N ALA A 510 31.15 18.13 -13.99
CA ALA A 510 30.09 19.13 -14.10
C ALA A 510 30.60 20.47 -14.72
N GLN A 511 31.90 20.67 -14.82
CA GLN A 511 32.50 21.93 -15.24
C GLN A 511 33.39 21.78 -16.47
N SER A 512 33.27 22.70 -17.40
CA SER A 512 34.00 22.68 -18.68
C SER A 512 35.52 22.84 -18.58
N GLY A 513 35.99 23.49 -17.50
CA GLY A 513 37.41 23.78 -17.27
C GLY A 513 38.20 22.67 -16.62
N SER A 514 37.59 21.57 -16.19
CA SER A 514 38.25 20.50 -15.44
C SER A 514 39.39 19.81 -16.20
N SER A 515 39.28 19.66 -17.52
CA SER A 515 40.32 19.08 -18.35
C SER A 515 41.57 19.98 -18.44
N THR A 516 41.35 21.26 -18.58
CA THR A 516 42.44 22.27 -18.68
C THR A 516 43.18 22.42 -17.33
N GLU A 517 42.43 22.37 -16.25
CA GLU A 517 43.06 22.45 -14.93
C GLU A 517 43.89 21.20 -14.59
N LEU A 518 43.40 20.03 -14.98
CA LEU A 518 44.13 18.78 -14.85
C LEU A 518 45.41 18.78 -15.71
N GLU A 519 45.31 19.28 -16.93
CA GLU A 519 46.44 19.43 -17.83
C GLU A 519 47.48 20.41 -17.27
N ARG A 520 47.05 21.55 -16.72
CA ARG A 520 47.91 22.56 -16.04
C ARG A 520 48.72 21.95 -14.91
N MET A 521 48.08 21.11 -14.07
CA MET A 521 48.75 20.47 -12.95
C MET A 521 49.87 19.52 -13.36
N PHE A 522 49.78 18.92 -14.55
CA PHE A 522 50.82 18.06 -15.09
C PHE A 522 51.90 18.82 -15.88
N GLN A 523 51.69 20.09 -16.23
CA GLN A 523 52.74 20.92 -16.82
C GLN A 523 53.90 21.13 -15.85
N GLU A 524 53.61 21.19 -14.54
CA GLU A 524 54.58 21.35 -13.48
C GLU A 524 55.20 20.01 -13.01
N ASP A 525 54.77 18.87 -13.56
CA ASP A 525 55.33 17.56 -13.20
C ASP A 525 56.69 17.32 -13.88
N ASP A 526 57.64 16.75 -13.16
CA ASP A 526 59.02 16.57 -13.65
C ASP A 526 59.16 15.43 -14.69
N LEU A 527 58.25 14.45 -14.67
CA LEU A 527 58.43 13.20 -15.41
C LEU A 527 57.38 12.93 -16.48
N VAL A 528 56.19 13.52 -16.36
CA VAL A 528 55.07 13.23 -17.22
C VAL A 528 54.45 14.47 -17.84
N LEU A 529 53.86 14.31 -19.03
CA LEU A 529 53.05 15.30 -19.72
C LEU A 529 51.64 14.80 -19.81
N ALA A 530 50.66 15.67 -19.61
CA ALA A 530 49.26 15.39 -19.87
C ALA A 530 48.79 16.23 -21.06
N GLN A 531 47.97 15.61 -21.90
CA GLN A 531 47.32 16.23 -23.05
C GLN A 531 45.85 15.86 -23.08
N SER A 532 44.97 16.84 -23.16
CA SER A 532 43.55 16.60 -23.39
C SER A 532 43.28 16.26 -24.85
N LEU A 533 42.62 15.14 -25.11
CA LEU A 533 42.30 14.67 -26.46
C LEU A 533 40.93 15.15 -26.97
N GLY A 534 40.31 16.07 -26.26
CA GLY A 534 39.03 16.67 -26.63
C GLY A 534 38.05 16.67 -25.49
N THR A 535 37.18 17.67 -25.51
CA THR A 535 36.13 17.86 -24.47
C THR A 535 34.79 17.98 -25.18
N THR A 536 33.83 17.17 -24.78
CA THR A 536 32.47 17.17 -25.33
C THR A 536 31.47 17.18 -24.17
N ILE A 537 30.27 17.67 -24.45
CA ILE A 537 29.18 17.62 -23.49
C ILE A 537 28.24 16.45 -23.85
N ASP A 538 27.97 15.60 -22.89
CA ASP A 538 26.93 14.58 -23.01
C ASP A 538 25.56 15.23 -22.82
N LYS A 539 24.77 15.32 -23.86
CA LYS A 539 23.45 15.95 -23.90
C LYS A 539 22.42 15.24 -22.98
N ARG A 540 22.66 13.98 -22.59
CA ARG A 540 21.75 13.18 -21.76
C ARG A 540 22.00 13.39 -20.26
N THR A 541 23.26 13.51 -19.88
CA THR A 541 23.67 13.67 -18.49
C THR A 541 24.02 15.13 -18.13
N ASN A 542 24.19 15.98 -19.15
CA ASN A 542 24.66 17.36 -19.02
C ASN A 542 26.03 17.49 -18.34
N LEU A 543 26.86 16.44 -18.46
CA LEU A 543 28.22 16.41 -17.94
C LEU A 543 29.24 16.60 -19.08
N TRP A 544 30.32 17.26 -18.79
CA TRP A 544 31.46 17.39 -19.69
C TRP A 544 32.26 16.09 -19.65
N GLN A 545 32.45 15.48 -20.83
CA GLN A 545 33.30 14.30 -21.02
C GLN A 545 34.60 14.71 -21.71
N PHE A 546 35.71 14.25 -21.17
CA PHE A 546 37.03 14.49 -21.76
C PHE A 546 37.94 13.28 -21.54
N THR A 547 38.93 13.13 -22.39
CA THR A 547 39.97 12.12 -22.26
C THR A 547 41.30 12.82 -22.13
N ILE A 548 42.03 12.51 -21.06
CA ILE A 548 43.37 13.00 -20.86
C ILE A 548 44.37 11.87 -21.10
N GLN A 549 45.34 12.13 -21.90
CA GLN A 549 46.44 11.22 -22.19
C GLN A 549 47.67 11.70 -21.41
N ILE A 550 48.25 10.79 -20.62
CA ILE A 550 49.49 11.05 -19.89
C ILE A 550 50.60 10.26 -20.52
N SER A 551 51.69 10.91 -20.85
CA SER A 551 52.88 10.33 -21.43
C SER A 551 54.14 10.82 -20.71
N LEU A 552 55.24 10.07 -20.84
CA LEU A 552 56.53 10.50 -20.32
C LEU A 552 57.03 11.73 -21.06
N LYS A 553 57.65 12.69 -20.35
CA LYS A 553 58.39 13.77 -20.96
C LYS A 553 59.55 13.18 -21.77
N PRO A 554 59.81 13.67 -22.96
CA PRO A 554 61.04 13.31 -23.70
C PRO A 554 62.24 13.73 -22.86
N THR A 555 63.12 12.79 -22.59
CA THR A 555 64.43 13.12 -22.00
C THR A 555 65.17 14.00 -22.98
N GLU A 556 65.47 15.26 -22.60
CA GLU A 556 66.41 16.10 -23.34
C GLU A 556 67.71 15.32 -23.39
N GLY A 557 68.06 14.86 -24.61
CA GLY A 557 69.30 14.17 -24.84
C GLY A 557 70.47 15.14 -24.69
N ASN A 558 71.37 14.81 -23.81
CA ASN A 558 72.75 15.22 -23.92
C ASN A 558 73.54 14.24 -24.77
#